data_ccfd92eb14044fc6d989dc20b9c05ce5
#
_entry.id   ccfd92eb14044fc6d989dc20b9c05ce5
#
_cell.length_a   1.000
_cell.length_b   1.000
_cell.length_c   1.000
_cell.angle_alpha   90.00
_cell.angle_beta   90.00
_cell.angle_gamma   90.00
#
_symmetry.space_group_name_H-M   'P 1'
#
loop_
_entity.id
_entity.type
_entity.pdbx_description
1 polymer ?
#
loop_
_entity_poly.entity_id
_entity_poly.type
_entity_poly.pdbx_seq_one_letter_code
_entity_poly.pdbx_strand_id
1 'polypeptide(L)'
;MRALNFYSSNYHSQLVCRRKTCTIRLGDKTSKYTEGDIVWITVGKRFSQKKKIYTAVIDRVLLKPICQLTTEDLQGENPDLANSEDLLVFLQSIYDKPLTPIDTVTVVYFSEIIE
;
A
#
# COMPACT_ATOMS: atom_id res chain seq x y z
N MET A 1 -9.37 0.66 -16.65
CA MET A 1 -8.78 -0.14 -15.56
C MET A 1 -8.19 0.79 -14.52
N ARG A 2 -8.45 0.51 -13.25
CA ARG A 2 -7.92 1.34 -12.16
C ARG A 2 -6.43 1.12 -11.97
N ALA A 3 -5.75 2.15 -11.48
CA ALA A 3 -4.35 2.06 -11.10
C ALA A 3 -4.23 2.09 -9.57
N LEU A 4 -3.35 1.25 -9.04
CA LEU A 4 -2.88 1.34 -7.67
C LEU A 4 -1.53 2.05 -7.74
N ASN A 5 -1.53 3.34 -7.45
CA ASN A 5 -0.36 4.19 -7.68
C ASN A 5 0.43 4.43 -6.40
N PHE A 6 1.75 4.41 -6.52
CA PHE A 6 2.69 4.69 -5.44
C PHE A 6 3.46 5.97 -5.76
N TYR A 7 3.35 6.96 -4.88
CA TYR A 7 3.90 8.29 -5.12
C TYR A 7 5.40 8.38 -4.88
N SER A 8 5.92 7.52 -4.01
CA SER A 8 7.32 7.59 -3.61
C SER A 8 8.19 6.74 -4.52
N SER A 9 9.28 7.34 -5.02
CA SER A 9 10.30 6.62 -5.77
C SER A 9 10.98 5.53 -4.93
N ASN A 10 10.88 5.60 -3.59
CA ASN A 10 11.42 4.58 -2.70
C ASN A 10 10.78 3.20 -2.91
N TYR A 11 9.54 3.16 -3.41
CA TYR A 11 8.85 1.90 -3.67
C TYR A 11 9.19 1.30 -5.03
N HIS A 12 9.82 2.05 -5.92
CA HIS A 12 10.07 1.58 -7.28
C HIS A 12 10.85 0.26 -7.30
N SER A 13 11.98 0.19 -6.59
CA SER A 13 12.79 -1.03 -6.54
C SER A 13 12.06 -2.19 -5.86
N GLN A 14 11.31 -1.91 -4.79
CA GLN A 14 10.54 -2.94 -4.09
C GLN A 14 9.44 -3.53 -4.96
N LEU A 15 8.79 -2.71 -5.78
CA LEU A 15 7.77 -3.15 -6.72
C LEU A 15 8.39 -3.93 -7.88
N VAL A 16 9.50 -3.46 -8.42
CA VAL A 16 10.21 -4.16 -9.52
C VAL A 16 10.71 -5.53 -9.05
N CYS A 17 11.23 -5.63 -7.82
CA CYS A 17 11.68 -6.89 -7.24
C CYS A 17 10.56 -7.75 -6.65
N ARG A 18 9.33 -7.27 -6.68
CA ARG A 18 8.16 -7.95 -6.10
C ARG A 18 8.24 -8.17 -4.58
N ARG A 19 9.02 -7.34 -3.87
CA ARG A 19 9.11 -7.41 -2.41
C ARG A 19 7.90 -6.79 -1.73
N LYS A 20 7.30 -5.77 -2.35
CA LYS A 20 6.10 -5.12 -1.83
C LYS A 20 4.89 -5.92 -2.25
N THR A 21 4.17 -6.49 -1.28
CA THR A 21 3.02 -7.37 -1.54
C THR A 21 1.70 -6.79 -1.04
N CYS A 22 1.75 -5.69 -0.28
CA CYS A 22 0.54 -4.97 0.10
C CYS A 22 0.83 -3.48 0.24
N THR A 23 -0.23 -2.71 0.35
CA THR A 23 -0.14 -1.28 0.65
C THR A 23 -1.04 -0.96 1.83
N ILE A 24 -0.58 -0.06 2.70
CA ILE A 24 -1.33 0.41 3.86
C ILE A 24 -1.68 1.87 3.62
N ARG A 25 -2.98 2.17 3.55
CA ARG A 25 -3.47 3.50 3.22
C ARG A 25 -4.36 4.01 4.34
N LEU A 26 -4.16 5.27 4.73
CA LEU A 26 -4.90 5.88 5.84
C LEU A 26 -6.38 5.98 5.50
N GLY A 27 -7.23 5.68 6.49
CA GLY A 27 -8.67 5.78 6.40
C GLY A 27 -9.33 4.54 5.80
N ASP A 28 -10.64 4.62 5.60
CA ASP A 28 -11.42 3.57 4.98
C ASP A 28 -11.44 3.78 3.47
N LYS A 29 -10.70 2.95 2.74
CA LYS A 29 -10.63 2.97 1.28
C LYS A 29 -11.31 1.74 0.66
N THR A 30 -12.15 1.05 1.43
CA THR A 30 -12.80 -0.18 0.95
C THR A 30 -13.74 0.06 -0.24
N SER A 31 -14.22 1.28 -0.41
CA SER A 31 -15.02 1.65 -1.59
C SER A 31 -14.20 1.75 -2.88
N LYS A 32 -12.89 1.92 -2.76
CA LYS A 32 -11.98 2.06 -3.92
C LYS A 32 -11.41 0.73 -4.41
N TYR A 33 -11.27 -0.24 -3.50
CA TYR A 33 -10.56 -1.47 -3.79
C TYR A 33 -11.45 -2.66 -3.46
N THR A 34 -11.65 -3.53 -4.44
CA THR A 34 -12.49 -4.72 -4.30
C THR A 34 -11.66 -5.96 -4.57
N GLU A 35 -11.81 -6.99 -3.73
CA GLU A 35 -11.14 -8.27 -3.94
C GLU A 35 -11.51 -8.82 -5.31
N GLY A 36 -10.52 -9.32 -6.04
CA GLY A 36 -10.69 -9.83 -7.40
C GLY A 36 -10.51 -8.80 -8.49
N ASP A 37 -10.46 -7.50 -8.16
CA ASP A 37 -10.22 -6.46 -9.16
C ASP A 37 -8.83 -6.59 -9.76
N ILE A 38 -8.73 -6.33 -11.06
CA ILE A 38 -7.47 -6.25 -11.78
C ILE A 38 -7.08 -4.79 -11.88
N VAL A 39 -5.84 -4.49 -11.47
CA VAL A 39 -5.33 -3.12 -11.43
C VAL A 39 -3.94 -3.04 -12.04
N TRP A 40 -3.55 -1.85 -12.48
CA TRP A 40 -2.17 -1.56 -12.85
C TRP A 40 -1.42 -1.08 -11.63
N ILE A 41 -0.28 -1.69 -11.34
CA ILE A 41 0.66 -1.18 -10.34
C ILE A 41 1.51 -0.11 -11.03
N THR A 42 1.41 1.12 -10.53
CA THR A 42 2.08 2.27 -11.14
C THR A 42 2.89 3.05 -10.11
N VAL A 43 3.91 3.76 -10.59
CA VAL A 43 4.71 4.67 -9.77
C VAL A 43 4.73 6.04 -10.45
N GLY A 44 4.52 7.10 -9.67
CA GLY A 44 4.59 8.45 -10.18
C GLY A 44 3.99 9.45 -9.21
N LYS A 45 4.48 10.70 -9.26
CA LYS A 45 3.98 11.78 -8.44
C LYS A 45 2.60 12.23 -8.93
N ARG A 46 1.83 12.81 -8.02
CA ARG A 46 0.52 13.40 -8.34
C ARG A 46 0.68 14.43 -9.47
N PHE A 47 -0.25 14.39 -10.43
CA PHE A 47 -0.27 15.28 -11.62
C PHE A 47 0.91 15.11 -12.57
N SER A 48 1.74 14.07 -12.40
CA SER A 48 2.79 13.74 -13.35
C SER A 48 2.44 12.45 -14.09
N GLN A 49 3.21 12.14 -15.13
CA GLN A 49 3.06 10.89 -15.85
C GLN A 49 3.45 9.73 -14.96
N LYS A 50 2.59 8.71 -14.91
CA LYS A 50 2.81 7.53 -14.08
C LYS A 50 3.36 6.40 -14.93
N LYS A 51 4.29 5.64 -14.36
CA LYS A 51 4.90 4.50 -15.03
C LYS A 51 4.26 3.21 -14.54
N LYS A 52 3.75 2.40 -15.46
CA LYS A 52 3.24 1.08 -15.16
C LYS A 52 4.41 0.12 -14.90
N ILE A 53 4.32 -0.64 -13.80
CA ILE A 53 5.32 -1.65 -13.44
C ILE A 53 4.81 -3.04 -13.83
N TYR A 54 3.60 -3.41 -13.42
CA TYR A 54 2.96 -4.67 -13.80
C TYR A 54 1.45 -4.62 -13.57
N THR A 55 0.75 -5.63 -14.04
CA THR A 55 -0.68 -5.82 -13.79
C THR A 55 -0.84 -6.76 -12.60
N ALA A 56 -1.77 -6.45 -11.71
CA ALA A 56 -2.00 -7.22 -10.49
C ALA A 56 -3.47 -7.48 -10.27
N VAL A 57 -3.75 -8.48 -9.44
CA VAL A 57 -5.08 -8.73 -8.88
C VAL A 57 -5.07 -8.36 -7.42
N ILE A 58 -6.17 -7.76 -6.94
CA ILE A 58 -6.35 -7.49 -5.52
C ILE A 58 -6.80 -8.77 -4.84
N ASP A 59 -5.96 -9.28 -3.93
CA ASP A 59 -6.22 -10.54 -3.26
C ASP A 59 -7.09 -10.37 -2.02
N ARG A 60 -6.79 -9.37 -1.19
CA ARG A 60 -7.52 -9.11 0.05
C ARG A 60 -7.56 -7.61 0.34
N VAL A 61 -8.65 -7.17 0.92
CA VAL A 61 -8.82 -5.80 1.43
C VAL A 61 -9.23 -5.90 2.90
N LEU A 62 -8.40 -5.36 3.79
CA LEU A 62 -8.61 -5.41 5.24
C LEU A 62 -8.74 -4.00 5.81
N LEU A 63 -9.62 -3.82 6.78
CA LEU A 63 -9.81 -2.57 7.49
C LEU A 63 -9.42 -2.79 8.95
N LYS A 64 -8.40 -2.08 9.43
CA LYS A 64 -7.84 -2.28 10.78
C LYS A 64 -7.39 -0.97 11.39
N PRO A 65 -7.39 -0.86 12.73
CA PRO A 65 -6.60 0.19 13.39
C PRO A 65 -5.10 -0.16 13.27
N ILE A 66 -4.27 0.89 13.26
CA ILE A 66 -2.81 0.73 13.10
C ILE A 66 -2.24 -0.26 14.12
N CYS A 67 -2.71 -0.20 15.37
CA CYS A 67 -2.20 -1.07 16.45
C CYS A 67 -2.51 -2.56 16.25
N GLN A 68 -3.39 -2.91 15.33
CA GLN A 68 -3.74 -4.31 15.04
C GLN A 68 -3.09 -4.85 13.77
N LEU A 69 -2.19 -4.08 13.16
CA LEU A 69 -1.45 -4.57 11.99
C LEU A 69 -0.52 -5.70 12.39
N THR A 70 -0.47 -6.72 11.56
CA THR A 70 0.39 -7.89 11.77
C THR A 70 1.78 -7.67 11.17
N THR A 71 2.74 -8.53 11.55
CA THR A 71 4.07 -8.51 10.92
C THR A 71 3.96 -8.70 9.40
N GLU A 72 3.06 -9.57 8.94
CA GLU A 72 2.80 -9.78 7.52
C GLU A 72 2.36 -8.48 6.84
N ASP A 73 1.43 -7.74 7.46
CA ASP A 73 0.95 -6.46 6.92
C ASP A 73 2.09 -5.46 6.80
N LEU A 74 2.89 -5.32 7.86
CA LEU A 74 3.99 -4.35 7.91
C LEU A 74 5.06 -4.65 6.88
N GLN A 75 5.51 -5.90 6.83
CA GLN A 75 6.56 -6.31 5.91
C GLN A 75 6.11 -6.33 4.47
N GLY A 76 4.83 -6.61 4.22
CA GLY A 76 4.25 -6.49 2.88
C GLY A 76 4.22 -5.06 2.37
N GLU A 77 4.00 -4.08 3.28
CA GLU A 77 4.04 -2.64 2.93
C GLU A 77 5.48 -2.20 2.67
N ASN A 78 6.40 -2.57 3.57
CA ASN A 78 7.82 -2.23 3.45
C ASN A 78 8.62 -3.23 4.28
N PRO A 79 9.52 -4.03 3.66
CA PRO A 79 10.32 -5.01 4.39
C PRO A 79 11.16 -4.43 5.52
N ASP A 80 11.45 -3.12 5.49
CA ASP A 80 12.25 -2.45 6.51
C ASP A 80 11.45 -2.07 7.75
N LEU A 81 10.11 -2.21 7.74
CA LEU A 81 9.27 -1.91 8.89
C LEU A 81 9.31 -3.08 9.88
N ALA A 82 9.72 -2.80 11.12
CA ALA A 82 9.85 -3.80 12.17
C ALA A 82 8.59 -3.90 13.04
N ASN A 83 7.89 -2.77 13.26
CA ASN A 83 6.74 -2.71 14.17
C ASN A 83 5.78 -1.60 13.77
N SER A 84 4.64 -1.51 14.45
CA SER A 84 3.62 -0.51 14.15
C SER A 84 4.07 0.93 14.46
N GLU A 85 5.02 1.11 15.37
CA GLU A 85 5.57 2.44 15.66
C GLU A 85 6.37 2.96 14.48
N ASP A 86 7.16 2.11 13.83
CA ASP A 86 7.89 2.47 12.61
C ASP A 86 6.93 2.90 11.51
N LEU A 87 5.82 2.18 11.35
CA LEU A 87 4.80 2.52 10.38
C LEU A 87 4.15 3.87 10.71
N LEU A 88 3.85 4.12 11.98
CA LEU A 88 3.23 5.36 12.42
C LEU A 88 4.11 6.56 12.05
N VAL A 89 5.42 6.46 12.31
CA VAL A 89 6.40 7.49 11.93
C VAL A 89 6.41 7.68 10.42
N PHE A 90 6.40 6.60 9.67
CA PHE A 90 6.40 6.63 8.21
C PHE A 90 5.13 7.32 7.65
N LEU A 91 3.96 6.93 8.14
CA LEU A 91 2.70 7.53 7.71
C LEU A 91 2.62 8.99 8.12
N GLN A 92 3.13 9.35 9.30
CA GLN A 92 3.15 10.73 9.76
C GLN A 92 3.98 11.63 8.84
N SER A 93 4.99 11.07 8.17
CA SER A 93 5.79 11.82 7.19
C SER A 93 5.04 12.12 5.89
N ILE A 94 3.96 11.37 5.62
CA ILE A 94 3.18 11.50 4.38
C ILE A 94 1.92 12.37 4.60
N TYR A 95 1.25 12.19 5.74
CA TYR A 95 -0.03 12.83 6.03
C TYR A 95 0.13 14.01 6.97
N ASP A 96 -0.57 15.12 6.67
CA ASP A 96 -0.44 16.40 7.40
C ASP A 96 -1.25 16.47 8.69
N LYS A 97 -1.85 15.38 9.14
CA LYS A 97 -2.61 15.37 10.38
C LYS A 97 -1.97 14.45 11.40
N PRO A 98 -2.14 14.73 12.71
CA PRO A 98 -1.65 13.83 13.75
C PRO A 98 -2.27 12.45 13.61
N LEU A 99 -1.46 11.41 13.69
CA LEU A 99 -1.90 10.01 13.63
C LEU A 99 -1.69 9.35 14.97
N THR A 100 -2.60 8.45 15.33
CA THR A 100 -2.55 7.68 16.56
C THR A 100 -2.65 6.18 16.25
N PRO A 101 -2.26 5.31 17.20
CA PRO A 101 -2.36 3.86 16.97
C PRO A 101 -3.78 3.35 16.74
N ILE A 102 -4.81 4.12 17.10
CA ILE A 102 -6.21 3.73 16.89
C ILE A 102 -6.78 4.21 15.57
N ASP A 103 -6.04 5.01 14.80
CA ASP A 103 -6.50 5.44 13.49
C ASP A 103 -6.64 4.25 12.56
N THR A 104 -7.69 4.30 11.73
CA THR A 104 -8.03 3.23 10.80
C THR A 104 -7.19 3.33 9.54
N VAL A 105 -6.72 2.17 9.07
CA VAL A 105 -6.05 2.04 7.77
C VAL A 105 -6.71 0.94 6.96
N THR A 106 -6.55 1.03 5.64
CA THR A 106 -6.95 -0.02 4.70
C THR A 106 -5.69 -0.73 4.21
N VAL A 107 -5.66 -2.04 4.34
CA VAL A 107 -4.55 -2.88 3.87
C VAL A 107 -5.01 -3.60 2.62
N VAL A 108 -4.31 -3.38 1.51
CA VAL A 108 -4.65 -3.97 0.21
C VAL A 108 -3.53 -4.91 -0.21
N TYR A 109 -3.80 -6.20 -0.22
CA TYR A 109 -2.88 -7.23 -0.72
C TYR A 109 -3.09 -7.44 -2.20
N PHE A 110 -2.02 -7.56 -2.94
CA PHE A 110 -2.07 -7.75 -4.39
C PHE A 110 -0.99 -8.72 -4.86
N SER A 111 -1.26 -9.37 -5.99
CA SER A 111 -0.32 -10.31 -6.62
C SER A 111 -0.21 -10.00 -8.10
N GLU A 112 0.98 -10.17 -8.66
CA GLU A 112 1.20 -9.98 -10.09
C GLU A 112 0.40 -11.00 -10.89
N ILE A 113 -0.21 -10.53 -11.98
CA ILE A 113 -0.79 -11.40 -13.01
C ILE A 113 0.28 -11.61 -14.07
N ILE A 114 0.67 -12.85 -14.28
CA ILE A 114 1.61 -13.22 -15.32
C ILE A 114 0.80 -13.54 -16.57
N GLU A 115 0.99 -12.72 -17.60
CA GLU A 115 0.30 -12.88 -18.89
C GLU A 115 1.07 -13.79 -19.84
#